data_e4e03faad55d8c749cdafe79d261f62e
#
_entry.id   e4e03faad55d8c749cdafe79d261f62e
#
_cell.length_a   1.000
_cell.length_b   1.000
_cell.length_c   1.000
_cell.angle_alpha   90.00
_cell.angle_beta   90.00
_cell.angle_gamma   90.00
#
_symmetry.space_group_name_H-M   'P 1'
#
loop_
_entity.id
_entity.type
_entity.pdbx_description
1 polymer ?
#
loop_
_entity_poly.entity_id
_entity_poly.type
_entity_poly.pdbx_seq_one_letter_code
_entity_poly.pdbx_strand_id
1 'polypeptide(L)'
;MEKNIEIKNLCKVYGNITILDDINFVAKEGRVTAFLGPNGAGKSSTLRILLGLDQATSGSATISGINYKDIRNPLFVVGATFDGLGSPSDRTVYQHLRIVAASNGIEKSRIDAVLAVTDIAHKKNESIGHLSLGETQRVSLATALLGNPQFLILDEPTNGLDPSGIRWLRNFLKEQSEKGKTILLSSHILSEVEAVTDDVVFIHKGKIIANGELKKIMKDTVSLEEVFFNLIQEGGKEDEVIL
;
A
#
# COMPACT_ATOMS: atom_id res chain seq x y z
N MET A 1 -6.86 -20.52 7.53
CA MET A 1 -7.20 -19.12 7.87
C MET A 1 -7.20 -18.34 6.59
N GLU A 2 -8.17 -17.48 6.40
CA GLU A 2 -8.20 -16.58 5.24
C GLU A 2 -7.03 -15.61 5.31
N LYS A 3 -6.32 -15.46 4.21
CA LYS A 3 -5.16 -14.55 4.13
C LYS A 3 -5.62 -13.15 3.70
N ASN A 4 -6.48 -12.54 4.52
CA ASN A 4 -7.05 -11.21 4.28
C ASN A 4 -6.39 -10.17 5.17
N ILE A 5 -6.41 -8.90 4.70
CA ILE A 5 -6.22 -7.71 5.54
C ILE A 5 -7.61 -7.21 5.90
N GLU A 6 -7.89 -7.01 7.18
CA GLU A 6 -9.21 -6.61 7.65
C GLU A 6 -9.12 -5.35 8.53
N ILE A 7 -9.93 -4.35 8.17
CA ILE A 7 -10.11 -3.10 8.92
C ILE A 7 -11.55 -3.08 9.41
N LYS A 8 -11.75 -2.95 10.75
CA LYS A 8 -13.07 -2.97 11.39
C LYS A 8 -13.25 -1.80 12.33
N ASN A 9 -14.27 -0.98 12.06
CA ASN A 9 -14.71 0.16 12.87
C ASN A 9 -13.53 1.05 13.32
N LEU A 10 -12.54 1.21 12.41
CA LEU A 10 -11.30 1.88 12.72
C LEU A 10 -11.52 3.38 12.81
N CYS A 11 -11.25 3.95 14.00
CA CYS A 11 -11.28 5.38 14.24
C CYS A 11 -9.92 5.89 14.70
N LYS A 12 -9.59 7.12 14.29
CA LYS A 12 -8.40 7.82 14.73
C LYS A 12 -8.71 9.28 15.00
N VAL A 13 -8.39 9.73 16.21
CA VAL A 13 -8.56 11.13 16.62
C VAL A 13 -7.22 11.63 17.20
N TYR A 14 -6.78 12.81 16.79
CA TYR A 14 -5.67 13.55 17.37
C TYR A 14 -6.19 14.84 18.00
N GLY A 15 -6.15 14.92 19.33
CA GLY A 15 -6.78 16.02 20.06
C GLY A 15 -8.28 16.12 19.73
N ASN A 16 -8.69 17.19 19.06
CA ASN A 16 -10.08 17.39 18.61
C ASN A 16 -10.29 17.12 17.11
N ILE A 17 -9.28 16.60 16.41
CA ILE A 17 -9.36 16.39 14.97
C ILE A 17 -9.57 14.89 14.68
N THR A 18 -10.69 14.57 14.09
CA THR A 18 -10.97 13.20 13.60
C THR A 18 -10.27 13.00 12.26
N ILE A 19 -9.37 12.02 12.20
CA ILE A 19 -8.62 11.64 10.98
C ILE A 19 -9.29 10.45 10.29
N LEU A 20 -9.80 9.49 11.07
CA LEU A 20 -10.52 8.31 10.56
C LEU A 20 -11.80 8.16 11.37
N ASP A 21 -12.90 7.93 10.68
CA ASP A 21 -14.24 7.78 11.26
C ASP A 21 -14.90 6.53 10.69
N ASP A 22 -14.93 5.47 11.49
CA ASP A 22 -15.57 4.19 11.23
C ASP A 22 -15.14 3.52 9.90
N ILE A 23 -13.83 3.38 9.69
CA ILE A 23 -13.28 2.74 8.48
C ILE A 23 -13.51 1.23 8.52
N ASN A 24 -14.15 0.69 7.50
CA ASN A 24 -14.49 -0.72 7.37
C ASN A 24 -14.22 -1.23 5.96
N PHE A 25 -13.26 -2.15 5.78
CA PHE A 25 -13.04 -2.87 4.52
C PHE A 25 -12.17 -4.12 4.70
N VAL A 26 -12.14 -4.96 3.65
CA VAL A 26 -11.32 -6.18 3.58
C VAL A 26 -10.56 -6.19 2.26
N ALA A 27 -9.22 -6.34 2.33
CA ALA A 27 -8.40 -6.70 1.19
C ALA A 27 -8.22 -8.22 1.15
N LYS A 28 -8.67 -8.85 0.06
CA LYS A 28 -8.82 -10.31 -0.06
C LYS A 28 -7.57 -10.97 -0.63
N GLU A 29 -7.36 -12.25 -0.27
CA GLU A 29 -6.29 -13.10 -0.82
C GLU A 29 -6.33 -13.14 -2.37
N GLY A 30 -5.14 -13.08 -2.99
CA GLY A 30 -4.99 -13.17 -4.43
C GLY A 30 -5.52 -11.98 -5.22
N ARG A 31 -5.78 -10.84 -4.57
CA ARG A 31 -6.36 -9.66 -5.19
C ARG A 31 -5.55 -8.40 -4.90
N VAL A 32 -5.64 -7.45 -5.81
CA VAL A 32 -5.12 -6.10 -5.63
C VAL A 32 -6.27 -5.19 -5.18
N THR A 33 -6.20 -4.73 -3.94
CA THR A 33 -7.14 -3.75 -3.39
C THR A 33 -6.50 -2.37 -3.40
N ALA A 34 -7.09 -1.42 -4.12
CA ALA A 34 -6.66 -0.03 -4.14
C ALA A 34 -7.45 0.81 -3.12
N PHE A 35 -6.72 1.46 -2.22
CA PHE A 35 -7.24 2.39 -1.23
C PHE A 35 -7.04 3.82 -1.74
N LEU A 36 -8.08 4.42 -2.28
CA LEU A 36 -8.06 5.59 -3.13
C LEU A 36 -8.69 6.81 -2.46
N GLY A 37 -8.09 7.97 -2.67
CA GLY A 37 -8.61 9.23 -2.15
C GLY A 37 -7.57 10.36 -2.18
N PRO A 38 -7.98 11.60 -1.96
CA PRO A 38 -7.10 12.75 -1.99
C PRO A 38 -6.05 12.71 -0.86
N ASN A 39 -5.05 13.57 -0.98
CA ASN A 39 -4.08 13.76 0.09
C ASN A 39 -4.78 14.27 1.36
N GLY A 40 -4.39 13.72 2.52
CA GLY A 40 -5.03 14.04 3.79
C GLY A 40 -6.34 13.28 4.08
N ALA A 41 -6.85 12.44 3.17
CA ALA A 41 -8.09 11.69 3.40
C ALA A 41 -8.01 10.61 4.48
N GLY A 42 -6.79 10.22 4.94
CA GLY A 42 -6.61 9.20 5.97
C GLY A 42 -5.94 7.91 5.49
N LYS A 43 -5.53 7.80 4.21
CA LYS A 43 -4.92 6.59 3.64
C LYS A 43 -3.69 6.13 4.42
N SER A 44 -2.64 6.94 4.47
CA SER A 44 -1.39 6.60 5.17
C SER A 44 -1.60 6.39 6.66
N SER A 45 -2.53 7.11 7.31
CA SER A 45 -2.88 6.89 8.72
C SER A 45 -3.44 5.49 8.94
N THR A 46 -4.35 5.02 8.06
CA THR A 46 -4.89 3.67 8.11
C THR A 46 -3.79 2.62 7.95
N LEU A 47 -2.91 2.78 6.94
CA LEU A 47 -1.80 1.85 6.70
C LEU A 47 -0.78 1.85 7.86
N ARG A 48 -0.50 3.00 8.46
CA ARG A 48 0.39 3.10 9.64
C ARG A 48 -0.18 2.39 10.85
N ILE A 49 -1.50 2.50 11.09
CA ILE A 49 -2.17 1.78 12.17
C ILE A 49 -2.13 0.26 11.91
N LEU A 50 -2.43 -0.17 10.67
CA LEU A 50 -2.37 -1.58 10.27
C LEU A 50 -1.00 -2.20 10.54
N LEU A 51 0.08 -1.44 10.33
CA LEU A 51 1.47 -1.88 10.55
C LEU A 51 2.01 -1.57 11.96
N GLY A 52 1.16 -1.15 12.88
CA GLY A 52 1.55 -0.87 14.26
C GLY A 52 2.50 0.31 14.44
N LEU A 53 2.62 1.18 13.41
CA LEU A 53 3.40 2.42 13.46
C LEU A 53 2.63 3.57 14.12
N ASP A 54 1.34 3.40 14.29
CA ASP A 54 0.44 4.29 15.02
C ASP A 54 -0.65 3.48 15.73
N GLN A 55 -1.35 4.09 16.69
CA GLN A 55 -2.41 3.44 17.46
C GLN A 55 -3.78 3.96 17.04
N ALA A 56 -4.74 3.05 16.86
CA ALA A 56 -6.14 3.41 16.70
C ALA A 56 -6.70 4.05 17.98
N THR A 57 -7.65 4.97 17.84
CA THR A 57 -8.46 5.44 18.97
C THR A 57 -9.49 4.36 19.35
N SER A 58 -10.08 3.70 18.35
CA SER A 58 -10.96 2.53 18.51
C SER A 58 -10.97 1.68 17.25
N GLY A 59 -11.59 0.50 17.31
CA GLY A 59 -11.63 -0.44 16.22
C GLY A 59 -10.36 -1.29 16.10
N SER A 60 -10.20 -1.96 14.96
CA SER A 60 -9.07 -2.87 14.75
C SER A 60 -8.59 -2.90 13.30
N ALA A 61 -7.30 -3.20 13.12
CA ALA A 61 -6.68 -3.46 11.83
C ALA A 61 -5.82 -4.73 11.96
N THR A 62 -6.12 -5.75 11.18
CA THR A 62 -5.50 -7.07 11.34
C THR A 62 -5.05 -7.68 10.01
N ILE A 63 -4.05 -8.54 10.07
CA ILE A 63 -3.52 -9.33 8.95
C ILE A 63 -3.73 -10.80 9.28
N SER A 64 -4.56 -11.51 8.53
CA SER A 64 -5.04 -12.86 8.87
C SER A 64 -5.60 -12.98 10.30
N GLY A 65 -6.31 -11.93 10.77
CA GLY A 65 -6.88 -11.88 12.12
C GLY A 65 -5.88 -11.58 13.24
N ILE A 66 -4.61 -11.30 12.93
CA ILE A 66 -3.54 -11.03 13.90
C ILE A 66 -3.13 -9.55 13.79
N ASN A 67 -2.96 -8.86 14.93
CA ASN A 67 -2.36 -7.52 14.92
C ASN A 67 -0.90 -7.60 14.49
N TYR A 68 -0.42 -6.63 13.73
CA TYR A 68 0.96 -6.62 13.21
C TYR A 68 2.03 -6.79 14.29
N LYS A 69 1.87 -6.17 15.45
CA LYS A 69 2.79 -6.26 16.60
C LYS A 69 2.95 -7.69 17.16
N ASP A 70 1.96 -8.55 16.92
CA ASP A 70 1.92 -9.92 17.42
C ASP A 70 2.44 -10.93 16.37
N ILE A 71 2.78 -10.47 15.16
CA ILE A 71 3.32 -11.29 14.08
C ILE A 71 4.79 -11.61 14.36
N ARG A 72 5.11 -12.91 14.44
CA ARG A 72 6.50 -13.36 14.52
C ARG A 72 7.19 -13.23 13.15
N ASN A 73 8.43 -12.72 13.13
CA ASN A 73 9.21 -12.54 11.91
C ASN A 73 8.41 -11.80 10.81
N PRO A 74 7.96 -10.54 11.07
CA PRO A 74 6.99 -9.86 10.24
C PRO A 74 7.42 -9.71 8.78
N LEU A 75 8.72 -9.60 8.47
CA LEU A 75 9.21 -9.46 7.09
C LEU A 75 8.93 -10.69 6.21
N PHE A 76 8.73 -11.89 6.80
CA PHE A 76 8.30 -13.08 6.06
C PHE A 76 6.79 -13.14 5.82
N VAL A 77 6.03 -12.31 6.51
CA VAL A 77 4.56 -12.27 6.43
C VAL A 77 4.11 -11.05 5.64
N VAL A 78 4.69 -9.88 5.94
CA VAL A 78 4.28 -8.57 5.42
C VAL A 78 5.48 -7.86 4.83
N GLY A 79 5.37 -7.44 3.57
CA GLY A 79 6.24 -6.46 2.94
C GLY A 79 5.51 -5.11 2.86
N ALA A 80 6.14 -4.05 3.33
CA ALA A 80 5.53 -2.73 3.31
C ALA A 80 6.49 -1.69 2.72
N THR A 81 5.93 -0.72 2.00
CA THR A 81 6.63 0.48 1.54
C THR A 81 5.89 1.72 1.97
N PHE A 82 6.65 2.74 2.40
CA PHE A 82 6.19 4.08 2.70
C PHE A 82 7.09 5.09 2.00
N ASP A 83 6.75 6.37 2.10
CA ASP A 83 7.60 7.43 1.60
C ASP A 83 9.01 7.35 2.19
N GLY A 84 9.99 7.23 1.29
CA GLY A 84 11.40 7.15 1.63
C GLY A 84 11.87 5.75 2.08
N LEU A 85 13.13 5.47 1.81
CA LEU A 85 13.75 4.18 2.13
C LEU A 85 14.17 4.06 3.61
N GLY A 86 14.26 5.20 4.34
CA GLY A 86 14.71 5.22 5.74
C GLY A 86 16.15 4.74 5.95
N SER A 87 16.99 4.78 4.90
CA SER A 87 18.39 4.33 4.93
C SER A 87 19.34 5.52 4.84
N PRO A 88 20.51 5.48 5.51
CA PRO A 88 21.59 6.46 5.30
C PRO A 88 21.97 6.58 3.83
N SER A 89 22.16 7.83 3.37
CA SER A 89 22.40 8.17 1.95
C SER A 89 23.74 7.67 1.41
N ASP A 90 24.75 7.50 2.26
CA ASP A 90 26.10 6.99 1.95
C ASP A 90 26.16 5.46 1.79
N ARG A 91 25.11 4.76 2.20
CA ARG A 91 25.02 3.31 2.13
C ARG A 91 24.67 2.87 0.70
N THR A 92 25.35 1.82 0.19
CA THR A 92 24.95 1.26 -1.10
C THR A 92 23.65 0.47 -1.01
N VAL A 93 22.95 0.33 -2.14
CA VAL A 93 21.73 -0.52 -2.25
C VAL A 93 22.00 -1.92 -1.70
N TYR A 94 23.11 -2.54 -2.08
CA TYR A 94 23.49 -3.86 -1.58
C TYR A 94 23.73 -3.89 -0.08
N GLN A 95 24.43 -2.89 0.47
CA GLN A 95 24.69 -2.82 1.91
C GLN A 95 23.38 -2.68 2.70
N HIS A 96 22.45 -1.85 2.21
CA HIS A 96 21.13 -1.70 2.81
C HIS A 96 20.39 -3.04 2.86
N LEU A 97 20.20 -3.70 1.71
CA LEU A 97 19.48 -4.97 1.63
C LEU A 97 20.18 -6.08 2.45
N ARG A 98 21.51 -6.09 2.48
CA ARG A 98 22.30 -7.05 3.28
C ARG A 98 22.05 -6.88 4.78
N ILE A 99 21.99 -5.63 5.27
CA ILE A 99 21.72 -5.35 6.68
C ILE A 99 20.30 -5.84 7.03
N VAL A 100 19.29 -5.48 6.22
CA VAL A 100 17.92 -5.92 6.45
C VAL A 100 17.79 -7.44 6.40
N ALA A 101 18.41 -8.10 5.41
CA ALA A 101 18.41 -9.55 5.30
C ALA A 101 19.07 -10.22 6.52
N ALA A 102 20.26 -9.75 6.93
CA ALA A 102 21.00 -10.32 8.07
C ALA A 102 20.23 -10.14 9.39
N SER A 103 19.61 -8.98 9.61
CA SER A 103 18.81 -8.70 10.82
C SER A 103 17.58 -9.60 10.95
N ASN A 104 17.10 -10.18 9.84
CA ASN A 104 15.91 -11.02 9.81
C ASN A 104 16.20 -12.48 9.50
N GLY A 105 17.47 -12.91 9.47
CA GLY A 105 17.84 -14.29 9.16
C GLY A 105 17.53 -14.72 7.72
N ILE A 106 17.50 -13.77 6.79
CA ILE A 106 17.23 -14.01 5.36
C ILE A 106 18.56 -14.32 4.65
N GLU A 107 18.56 -15.36 3.82
CA GLU A 107 19.72 -15.75 3.06
C GLU A 107 20.19 -14.65 2.08
N LYS A 108 21.51 -14.51 1.95
CA LYS A 108 22.14 -13.53 1.07
C LYS A 108 21.75 -13.68 -0.40
N SER A 109 21.46 -14.90 -0.85
CA SER A 109 21.01 -15.23 -2.19
C SER A 109 19.70 -14.50 -2.58
N ARG A 110 18.84 -14.18 -1.59
CA ARG A 110 17.60 -13.43 -1.82
C ARG A 110 17.83 -12.01 -2.31
N ILE A 111 18.97 -11.40 -1.97
CA ILE A 111 19.27 -10.02 -2.38
C ILE A 111 19.32 -9.88 -3.90
N ASP A 112 20.04 -10.77 -4.57
CA ASP A 112 20.14 -10.71 -6.04
C ASP A 112 18.78 -11.02 -6.70
N ALA A 113 18.00 -11.94 -6.13
CA ALA A 113 16.68 -12.25 -6.61
C ALA A 113 15.69 -11.06 -6.52
N VAL A 114 15.66 -10.34 -5.40
CA VAL A 114 14.77 -9.17 -5.26
C VAL A 114 15.23 -8.00 -6.11
N LEU A 115 16.53 -7.78 -6.26
CA LEU A 115 17.09 -6.75 -7.15
C LEU A 115 16.70 -7.00 -8.63
N ALA A 116 16.72 -8.26 -9.06
CA ALA A 116 16.31 -8.64 -10.41
C ALA A 116 14.81 -8.41 -10.62
N VAL A 117 13.96 -8.87 -9.68
CA VAL A 117 12.49 -8.73 -9.78
C VAL A 117 12.06 -7.26 -9.77
N THR A 118 12.76 -6.40 -9.01
CA THR A 118 12.45 -4.97 -8.95
C THR A 118 13.17 -4.13 -10.01
N ASP A 119 13.90 -4.78 -10.93
CA ASP A 119 14.60 -4.14 -12.06
C ASP A 119 15.56 -3.02 -11.60
N ILE A 120 16.30 -3.27 -10.49
CA ILE A 120 17.26 -2.32 -9.90
C ILE A 120 18.66 -2.95 -9.72
N ALA A 121 18.90 -4.13 -10.29
CA ALA A 121 20.17 -4.87 -10.14
C ALA A 121 21.39 -4.07 -10.64
N HIS A 122 21.22 -3.24 -11.66
CA HIS A 122 22.25 -2.38 -12.23
C HIS A 122 22.74 -1.29 -11.25
N LYS A 123 21.95 -0.96 -10.21
CA LYS A 123 22.26 0.01 -9.15
C LYS A 123 22.75 -0.62 -7.86
N LYS A 124 23.02 -1.92 -7.84
CA LYS A 124 23.41 -2.69 -6.64
C LYS A 124 24.52 -2.03 -5.81
N ASN A 125 25.53 -1.46 -6.46
CA ASN A 125 26.67 -0.83 -5.82
C ASN A 125 26.58 0.70 -5.73
N GLU A 126 25.48 1.30 -6.20
CA GLU A 126 25.25 2.73 -6.13
C GLU A 126 24.84 3.16 -4.71
N SER A 127 25.27 4.34 -4.27
CA SER A 127 24.84 4.93 -3.01
C SER A 127 23.37 5.35 -3.09
N ILE A 128 22.62 5.10 -2.03
CA ILE A 128 21.18 5.42 -1.94
C ILE A 128 20.92 6.91 -2.19
N GLY A 129 21.81 7.79 -1.72
CA GLY A 129 21.69 9.24 -1.93
C GLY A 129 21.84 9.70 -3.39
N HIS A 130 22.31 8.83 -4.29
CA HIS A 130 22.45 9.12 -5.72
C HIS A 130 21.33 8.53 -6.58
N LEU A 131 20.39 7.83 -5.95
CA LEU A 131 19.24 7.26 -6.65
C LEU A 131 18.20 8.32 -6.97
N SER A 132 17.59 8.21 -8.15
CA SER A 132 16.35 8.93 -8.44
C SER A 132 15.21 8.46 -7.53
N LEU A 133 14.13 9.23 -7.46
CA LEU A 133 12.95 8.85 -6.66
C LEU A 133 12.39 7.50 -7.11
N GLY A 134 12.27 7.26 -8.43
CA GLY A 134 11.80 5.98 -8.96
C GLY A 134 12.74 4.80 -8.65
N GLU A 135 14.08 5.02 -8.68
CA GLU A 135 15.04 4.01 -8.27
C GLU A 135 14.93 3.72 -6.76
N THR A 136 14.72 4.75 -5.94
CA THR A 136 14.49 4.59 -4.49
C THR A 136 13.22 3.78 -4.21
N GLN A 137 12.13 4.00 -4.97
CA GLN A 137 10.90 3.20 -4.88
C GLN A 137 11.16 1.73 -5.21
N ARG A 138 11.95 1.43 -6.25
CA ARG A 138 12.33 0.06 -6.60
C ARG A 138 13.16 -0.61 -5.50
N VAL A 139 14.08 0.10 -4.87
CA VAL A 139 14.86 -0.41 -3.71
C VAL A 139 13.96 -0.62 -2.48
N SER A 140 13.00 0.28 -2.22
CA SER A 140 12.01 0.12 -1.16
C SER A 140 11.19 -1.16 -1.37
N LEU A 141 10.70 -1.38 -2.59
CA LEU A 141 9.98 -2.60 -2.94
C LEU A 141 10.87 -3.85 -2.85
N ALA A 142 12.14 -3.78 -3.28
CA ALA A 142 13.10 -4.88 -3.10
C ALA A 142 13.27 -5.24 -1.62
N THR A 143 13.35 -4.23 -0.74
CA THR A 143 13.42 -4.42 0.71
C THR A 143 12.17 -5.12 1.25
N ALA A 144 10.99 -4.68 0.84
CA ALA A 144 9.71 -5.28 1.22
C ALA A 144 9.58 -6.75 0.78
N LEU A 145 10.23 -7.13 -0.34
CA LEU A 145 10.19 -8.47 -0.91
C LEU A 145 11.23 -9.46 -0.36
N LEU A 146 12.17 -9.02 0.46
CA LEU A 146 13.28 -9.86 0.95
C LEU A 146 12.78 -11.16 1.59
N GLY A 147 11.80 -11.08 2.47
CA GLY A 147 11.20 -12.24 3.16
C GLY A 147 10.22 -13.05 2.33
N ASN A 148 9.98 -12.69 1.06
CA ASN A 148 8.93 -13.28 0.22
C ASN A 148 7.55 -13.28 0.90
N PRO A 149 7.06 -12.13 1.38
CA PRO A 149 5.86 -12.03 2.19
C PRO A 149 4.59 -12.44 1.43
N GLN A 150 3.57 -12.86 2.19
CA GLN A 150 2.22 -13.14 1.66
C GLN A 150 1.43 -11.85 1.44
N PHE A 151 1.68 -10.83 2.25
CA PHE A 151 0.97 -9.55 2.20
C PHE A 151 1.90 -8.44 1.72
N LEU A 152 1.42 -7.62 0.79
CA LEU A 152 2.11 -6.41 0.34
C LEU A 152 1.25 -5.18 0.65
N ILE A 153 1.80 -4.25 1.43
CA ILE A 153 1.16 -2.99 1.82
C ILE A 153 2.01 -1.85 1.26
N LEU A 154 1.49 -1.17 0.25
CA LEU A 154 2.25 -0.21 -0.55
C LEU A 154 1.61 1.18 -0.46
N ASP A 155 2.27 2.13 0.20
CA ASP A 155 1.80 3.51 0.28
C ASP A 155 2.33 4.30 -0.90
N GLU A 156 1.44 4.78 -1.78
CA GLU A 156 1.71 5.58 -2.98
C GLU A 156 2.84 5.00 -3.87
N PRO A 157 2.79 3.72 -4.27
CA PRO A 157 3.94 3.04 -4.90
C PRO A 157 4.27 3.55 -6.32
N THR A 158 3.39 4.35 -6.94
CA THR A 158 3.61 4.98 -8.25
C THR A 158 4.39 6.29 -8.17
N ASN A 159 4.51 6.89 -6.97
CA ASN A 159 5.18 8.17 -6.80
C ASN A 159 6.62 8.14 -7.31
N GLY A 160 6.92 9.09 -8.23
CA GLY A 160 8.26 9.25 -8.80
C GLY A 160 8.65 8.23 -9.86
N LEU A 161 7.76 7.32 -10.24
CA LEU A 161 7.97 6.43 -11.38
C LEU A 161 7.64 7.18 -12.68
N ASP A 162 8.44 6.93 -13.70
CA ASP A 162 8.14 7.31 -15.07
C ASP A 162 7.05 6.38 -15.67
N PRO A 163 6.49 6.68 -16.86
CA PRO A 163 5.47 5.83 -17.48
C PRO A 163 5.90 4.36 -17.66
N SER A 164 7.20 4.10 -17.89
CA SER A 164 7.74 2.76 -18.02
C SER A 164 7.76 2.05 -16.68
N GLY A 165 8.12 2.74 -15.61
CA GLY A 165 8.09 2.28 -14.22
C GLY A 165 6.69 1.96 -13.73
N ILE A 166 5.69 2.80 -14.06
CA ILE A 166 4.28 2.54 -13.75
C ILE A 166 3.80 1.27 -14.45
N ARG A 167 4.13 1.08 -15.74
CA ARG A 167 3.79 -0.14 -16.49
C ARG A 167 4.44 -1.38 -15.86
N TRP A 168 5.72 -1.28 -15.50
CA TRP A 168 6.43 -2.36 -14.82
C TRP A 168 5.76 -2.69 -13.48
N LEU A 169 5.45 -1.69 -12.64
CA LEU A 169 4.79 -1.90 -11.35
C LEU A 169 3.43 -2.59 -11.52
N ARG A 170 2.62 -2.20 -12.50
CA ARG A 170 1.34 -2.84 -12.81
C ARG A 170 1.50 -4.33 -13.11
N ASN A 171 2.45 -4.66 -14.00
CA ASN A 171 2.73 -6.06 -14.35
C ASN A 171 3.21 -6.85 -13.12
N PHE A 172 4.09 -6.25 -12.32
CA PHE A 172 4.58 -6.83 -11.08
C PHE A 172 3.44 -7.13 -10.10
N LEU A 173 2.56 -6.16 -9.82
CA LEU A 173 1.44 -6.33 -8.90
C LEU A 173 0.48 -7.44 -9.37
N LYS A 174 0.17 -7.46 -10.66
CA LYS A 174 -0.65 -8.51 -11.27
C LYS A 174 -0.02 -9.89 -11.09
N GLU A 175 1.25 -10.05 -11.40
CA GLU A 175 1.99 -11.31 -11.20
C GLU A 175 1.98 -11.76 -9.73
N GLN A 176 2.14 -10.82 -8.77
CA GLN A 176 2.11 -11.16 -7.35
C GLN A 176 0.71 -11.56 -6.87
N SER A 177 -0.36 -10.94 -7.36
CA SER A 177 -1.73 -11.33 -7.02
C SER A 177 -2.09 -12.70 -7.63
N GLU A 178 -1.67 -12.98 -8.86
CA GLU A 178 -1.83 -14.29 -9.51
C GLU A 178 -1.09 -15.43 -8.75
N LYS A 179 -0.01 -15.09 -8.03
CA LYS A 179 0.68 -16.01 -7.10
C LYS A 179 -0.03 -16.16 -5.75
N GLY A 180 -1.22 -15.57 -5.60
CA GLY A 180 -2.06 -15.65 -4.40
C GLY A 180 -1.70 -14.66 -3.30
N LYS A 181 -0.84 -13.67 -3.54
CA LYS A 181 -0.54 -12.64 -2.52
C LYS A 181 -1.70 -11.66 -2.35
N THR A 182 -1.89 -11.20 -1.13
CA THR A 182 -2.85 -10.14 -0.80
C THR A 182 -2.14 -8.80 -0.91
N ILE A 183 -2.66 -7.91 -1.76
CA ILE A 183 -2.04 -6.61 -2.03
C ILE A 183 -3.00 -5.50 -1.65
N LEU A 184 -2.56 -4.61 -0.77
CA LEU A 184 -3.23 -3.37 -0.43
C LEU A 184 -2.31 -2.22 -0.83
N LEU A 185 -2.73 -1.39 -1.76
CA LEU A 185 -1.99 -0.19 -2.14
C LEU A 185 -2.83 1.06 -1.93
N SER A 186 -2.20 2.16 -1.54
CA SER A 186 -2.81 3.49 -1.55
C SER A 186 -2.44 4.24 -2.82
N SER A 187 -3.35 5.09 -3.30
CA SER A 187 -3.04 6.07 -4.35
C SER A 187 -3.99 7.27 -4.29
N HIS A 188 -3.50 8.41 -4.74
CA HIS A 188 -4.30 9.60 -5.04
C HIS A 188 -4.48 9.81 -6.54
N ILE A 189 -3.78 9.03 -7.39
CA ILE A 189 -3.88 9.07 -8.86
C ILE A 189 -4.60 7.80 -9.32
N LEU A 190 -5.92 7.94 -9.55
CA LEU A 190 -6.82 6.81 -9.78
C LEU A 190 -6.51 6.10 -11.10
N SER A 191 -6.23 6.84 -12.16
CA SER A 191 -5.91 6.30 -13.49
C SER A 191 -4.63 5.46 -13.54
N GLU A 192 -3.68 5.69 -12.62
CA GLU A 192 -2.45 4.89 -12.58
C GLU A 192 -2.66 3.47 -12.08
N VAL A 193 -3.64 3.24 -11.24
CA VAL A 193 -3.87 1.94 -10.57
C VAL A 193 -5.09 1.19 -11.09
N GLU A 194 -5.98 1.85 -11.83
CA GLU A 194 -7.21 1.27 -12.37
C GLU A 194 -6.96 -0.04 -13.13
N ALA A 195 -5.94 -0.07 -13.99
CA ALA A 195 -5.65 -1.22 -14.85
C ALA A 195 -5.16 -2.49 -14.11
N VAL A 196 -4.80 -2.39 -12.83
CA VAL A 196 -4.27 -3.51 -12.03
C VAL A 196 -5.14 -3.85 -10.82
N THR A 197 -6.15 -3.05 -10.56
CA THR A 197 -6.99 -3.13 -9.36
C THR A 197 -8.15 -4.10 -9.57
N ASP A 198 -8.35 -5.00 -8.62
CA ASP A 198 -9.52 -5.90 -8.56
C ASP A 198 -10.64 -5.31 -7.69
N ASP A 199 -10.27 -4.75 -6.54
CA ASP A 199 -11.17 -4.14 -5.56
C ASP A 199 -10.74 -2.71 -5.26
N VAL A 200 -11.71 -1.81 -5.08
CA VAL A 200 -11.45 -0.41 -4.71
C VAL A 200 -12.14 -0.06 -3.39
N VAL A 201 -11.46 0.79 -2.64
CA VAL A 201 -11.96 1.40 -1.41
C VAL A 201 -11.73 2.90 -1.53
N PHE A 202 -12.79 3.68 -1.68
CA PHE A 202 -12.70 5.13 -1.75
C PHE A 202 -12.84 5.75 -0.37
N ILE A 203 -11.86 6.58 0.00
CA ILE A 203 -11.88 7.35 1.25
C ILE A 203 -11.91 8.86 0.95
N HIS A 204 -12.77 9.58 1.67
CA HIS A 204 -12.84 11.04 1.65
C HIS A 204 -13.09 11.56 3.05
N LYS A 205 -12.32 12.59 3.48
CA LYS A 205 -12.44 13.23 4.81
C LYS A 205 -12.55 12.21 5.97
N GLY A 206 -11.73 11.16 5.91
CA GLY A 206 -11.69 10.15 6.97
C GLY A 206 -12.82 9.12 6.95
N LYS A 207 -13.68 9.08 5.94
CA LYS A 207 -14.78 8.12 5.79
C LYS A 207 -14.68 7.33 4.50
N ILE A 208 -15.13 6.06 4.53
CA ILE A 208 -15.30 5.28 3.30
C ILE A 208 -16.59 5.75 2.60
N ILE A 209 -16.44 6.21 1.35
CA ILE A 209 -17.59 6.65 0.53
C ILE A 209 -18.06 5.56 -0.43
N ALA A 210 -17.19 4.59 -0.80
CA ALA A 210 -17.59 3.37 -1.50
C ALA A 210 -16.50 2.31 -1.34
N ASN A 211 -16.87 1.03 -1.36
CA ASN A 211 -15.93 -0.09 -1.48
C ASN A 211 -16.57 -1.26 -2.26
N GLY A 212 -15.75 -2.04 -2.95
CA GLY A 212 -16.20 -3.23 -3.67
C GLY A 212 -15.33 -3.58 -4.87
N GLU A 213 -15.79 -4.56 -5.63
CA GLU A 213 -15.13 -4.96 -6.87
C GLU A 213 -15.14 -3.81 -7.89
N LEU A 214 -13.99 -3.55 -8.49
CA LEU A 214 -13.81 -2.47 -9.48
C LEU A 214 -14.88 -2.54 -10.57
N LYS A 215 -15.12 -3.71 -11.16
CA LYS A 215 -16.10 -3.92 -12.22
C LYS A 215 -17.53 -3.56 -11.81
N LYS A 216 -17.90 -3.76 -10.54
CA LYS A 216 -19.23 -3.43 -10.02
C LYS A 216 -19.38 -1.94 -9.70
N ILE A 217 -18.29 -1.31 -9.28
CA ILE A 217 -18.27 0.12 -8.95
C ILE A 217 -18.26 0.96 -10.23
N MET A 218 -17.48 0.55 -11.24
CA MET A 218 -17.43 1.30 -12.50
C MET A 218 -18.73 1.24 -13.32
N LYS A 219 -19.48 0.13 -13.26
CA LYS A 219 -20.73 -0.06 -14.04
C LYS A 219 -20.58 0.46 -15.48
N ASP A 220 -21.31 1.55 -15.78
CA ASP A 220 -21.33 2.21 -17.10
C ASP A 220 -20.42 3.46 -17.17
N THR A 221 -19.65 3.75 -16.13
CA THR A 221 -18.72 4.89 -16.09
C THR A 221 -17.41 4.59 -16.81
N VAL A 222 -16.82 5.64 -17.39
CA VAL A 222 -15.64 5.52 -18.27
C VAL A 222 -14.34 5.40 -17.44
N SER A 223 -14.29 5.97 -16.21
CA SER A 223 -13.08 5.98 -15.38
C SER A 223 -13.37 5.99 -13.88
N LEU A 224 -12.39 5.53 -13.09
CA LEU A 224 -12.45 5.65 -11.62
C LEU A 224 -12.53 7.10 -11.12
N GLU A 225 -11.94 8.03 -11.87
CA GLU A 225 -11.99 9.45 -11.53
C GLU A 225 -13.43 9.99 -11.60
N GLU A 226 -14.16 9.63 -12.64
CA GLU A 226 -15.58 10.01 -12.79
C GLU A 226 -16.44 9.42 -11.67
N VAL A 227 -16.23 8.14 -11.34
CA VAL A 227 -16.92 7.49 -10.21
C VAL A 227 -16.66 8.26 -8.91
N PHE A 228 -15.41 8.58 -8.63
CA PHE A 228 -15.02 9.27 -7.41
C PHE A 228 -15.64 10.66 -7.29
N PHE A 229 -15.63 11.45 -8.39
CA PHE A 229 -16.27 12.76 -8.40
C PHE A 229 -17.79 12.69 -8.20
N ASN A 230 -18.46 11.73 -8.82
CA ASN A 230 -19.90 11.52 -8.64
C ASN A 230 -20.24 11.18 -7.18
N LEU A 231 -19.48 10.28 -6.54
CA LEU A 231 -19.65 9.92 -5.13
C LEU A 231 -19.48 11.11 -4.18
N ILE A 232 -18.50 11.99 -4.44
CA ILE A 232 -18.32 13.20 -3.62
C ILE A 232 -19.47 14.18 -3.80
N GLN A 233 -19.98 14.36 -5.02
CA GLN A 233 -21.10 15.27 -5.29
C GLN A 233 -22.40 14.77 -4.68
N GLU A 234 -22.65 13.47 -4.66
CA GLU A 234 -23.82 12.86 -4.04
C GLU A 234 -23.75 12.96 -2.50
N GLY A 235 -22.58 12.65 -1.90
CA GLY A 235 -22.38 12.80 -0.46
C GLY A 235 -22.42 14.24 0.05
N GLY A 236 -22.02 15.22 -0.76
CA GLY A 236 -22.11 16.65 -0.41
C GLY A 236 -23.52 17.20 -0.36
N LYS A 237 -24.49 16.52 -1.00
CA LYS A 237 -25.91 16.92 -0.93
C LYS A 237 -26.60 16.45 0.35
N GLU A 238 -26.08 15.41 1.02
CA GLU A 238 -26.62 14.95 2.30
C GLU A 238 -26.15 15.83 3.47
N ASP A 239 -24.98 16.46 3.38
CA ASP A 239 -24.46 17.37 4.41
C ASP A 239 -25.09 18.77 4.37
N GLU A 240 -25.72 19.20 3.25
CA GLU A 240 -26.39 20.51 3.11
C GLU A 240 -27.86 20.53 3.57
N VAL A 241 -28.44 19.39 3.94
CA VAL A 241 -29.86 19.29 4.35
C VAL A 241 -30.07 19.42 5.87
N ILE A 242 -29.00 19.64 6.65
CA ILE A 242 -29.08 19.86 8.10
C ILE A 242 -28.62 21.30 8.42
N LEU A 243 -29.45 22.28 8.12
CA LEU A 243 -29.45 23.61 8.70
C LEU A 243 -30.90 24.04 8.99
#